data_cd15f7e7680a1c9bd96f8e37f12d39d7
#
_entry.id   cd15f7e7680a1c9bd96f8e37f12d39d7
#
_cell.length_a   1.000
_cell.length_b   1.000
_cell.length_c   1.000
_cell.angle_alpha   90.00
_cell.angle_beta   90.00
_cell.angle_gamma   90.00
#
_symmetry.space_group_name_H-M   'P 1'
#
loop_
_entity.id
_entity.type
_entity.pdbx_description
1 polymer ?
#
loop_
_entity_poly.entity_id
_entity_poly.type
_entity_poly.pdbx_seq_one_letter_code
_entity_poly.pdbx_strand_id
1 'polypeptide(L)'
;MTDAEPLFPASHPPVKRGRIGVLLVNLGTPDGTDYKSMRRYLKEFLMDRRVIEWSPFYWYPILFGIVLNKRPQKVGKAYETIWNKELDESYLRTYTRSQTEKLAERLRDHPDVVVDWGMRYGNPSIAERLNALKDKGCERILLFPLYPQYAAATTATVNDKAFDALKAMRWQPALRTVPPYHDQPAYVDALANSITSHLATLDWEPEVVITSFHGIPQSYFDKGDPYYCQCQKTARLLRDKLGWDDSKLMVTFQSRFGPEEWLKPYTDKTVEKLAQDGVKRIAVLNPGFVSDCLETLEEIAGEAAESFHHNGGEKFAHIPCLNDSDGGMDVLEAQVRRELMGWI
;
A
#
# COMPACT_ATOMS: atom_id res chain seq x y z
N MET A 1 36.81 3.95 -32.54
CA MET A 1 36.65 4.43 -31.15
C MET A 1 37.72 3.69 -30.38
N THR A 2 38.74 4.38 -29.90
CA THR A 2 39.82 3.80 -29.12
C THR A 2 39.25 3.48 -27.74
N ASP A 3 39.28 2.20 -27.34
CA ASP A 3 39.03 1.74 -25.96
C ASP A 3 40.08 2.40 -25.07
N ALA A 4 39.72 3.58 -24.51
CA ALA A 4 40.53 4.20 -23.48
C ALA A 4 40.40 3.34 -22.25
N GLU A 5 41.49 2.68 -21.83
CA GLU A 5 41.52 1.99 -20.53
C GLU A 5 41.08 2.96 -19.41
N PRO A 6 40.23 2.51 -18.50
CA PRO A 6 39.78 3.36 -17.41
C PRO A 6 41.00 3.77 -16.56
N LEU A 7 41.22 5.07 -16.40
CA LEU A 7 42.30 5.70 -15.61
C LEU A 7 42.09 5.51 -14.09
N PHE A 8 41.81 4.28 -13.63
CA PHE A 8 41.70 3.99 -12.22
C PHE A 8 43.03 3.42 -11.70
N PRO A 9 43.50 3.79 -10.48
CA PRO A 9 44.57 3.12 -9.83
C PRO A 9 44.36 1.60 -9.77
N ALA A 10 45.36 0.79 -9.99
CA ALA A 10 45.24 -0.68 -9.98
C ALA A 10 44.67 -1.27 -8.70
N SER A 11 44.73 -0.52 -7.58
CA SER A 11 44.17 -0.88 -6.27
C SER A 11 42.76 -0.35 -6.03
N HIS A 12 42.19 0.36 -7.01
CA HIS A 12 40.85 0.89 -6.85
C HIS A 12 39.81 -0.23 -7.03
N PRO A 13 38.85 -0.40 -6.08
CA PRO A 13 37.80 -1.39 -6.27
C PRO A 13 36.99 -1.06 -7.53
N PRO A 14 36.50 -2.08 -8.26
CA PRO A 14 35.67 -1.85 -9.42
C PRO A 14 34.39 -1.12 -9.02
N VAL A 15 34.15 0.05 -9.61
CA VAL A 15 32.92 0.83 -9.38
C VAL A 15 31.96 0.57 -10.51
N LYS A 16 30.87 -0.11 -10.21
CA LYS A 16 29.75 -0.25 -11.15
C LYS A 16 29.01 1.09 -11.22
N ARG A 17 28.71 1.58 -12.41
CA ARG A 17 28.09 2.90 -12.63
C ARG A 17 27.01 2.85 -13.69
N GLY A 18 26.23 3.92 -13.75
CA GLY A 18 25.30 4.22 -14.86
C GLY A 18 23.94 3.57 -14.77
N ARG A 19 23.65 2.76 -13.73
CA ARG A 19 22.34 2.14 -13.58
C ARG A 19 21.38 3.01 -12.78
N ILE A 20 20.09 2.76 -13.02
CA ILE A 20 18.98 3.43 -12.32
C ILE A 20 18.19 2.35 -11.56
N GLY A 21 17.99 2.56 -10.27
CA GLY A 21 17.14 1.70 -9.46
C GLY A 21 15.70 2.22 -9.43
N VAL A 22 14.73 1.32 -9.45
CA VAL A 22 13.34 1.58 -9.08
C VAL A 22 13.02 0.67 -7.90
N LEU A 23 12.74 1.26 -6.74
CA LEU A 23 12.40 0.52 -5.53
C LEU A 23 10.92 0.69 -5.21
N LEU A 24 10.12 -0.34 -5.51
CA LEU A 24 8.72 -0.42 -5.09
C LEU A 24 8.67 -0.70 -3.58
N VAL A 25 7.90 0.07 -2.83
CA VAL A 25 7.78 -0.12 -1.38
C VAL A 25 6.33 -0.21 -0.96
N ASN A 26 5.99 -1.32 -0.33
CA ASN A 26 4.68 -1.52 0.30
C ASN A 26 4.79 -1.49 1.83
N LEU A 27 3.63 -1.50 2.53
CA LEU A 27 3.55 -1.40 3.99
C LEU A 27 4.40 -2.46 4.69
N GLY A 28 4.26 -3.66 4.24
CA GLY A 28 4.92 -4.79 4.86
C GLY A 28 3.95 -5.78 5.49
N THR A 29 4.51 -6.89 5.90
CA THR A 29 3.77 -8.04 6.36
C THR A 29 4.67 -8.89 7.26
N PRO A 30 4.12 -9.70 8.16
CA PRO A 30 4.91 -10.64 8.95
C PRO A 30 5.56 -11.71 8.06
N ASP A 31 6.67 -12.28 8.51
CA ASP A 31 7.33 -13.40 7.82
C ASP A 31 6.61 -14.75 8.01
N GLY A 32 5.63 -14.80 8.92
CA GLY A 32 4.80 -15.98 9.20
C GLY A 32 3.66 -15.59 10.13
N THR A 33 2.68 -16.45 10.28
CA THR A 33 1.49 -16.24 11.12
C THR A 33 1.72 -16.59 12.60
N ASP A 34 2.87 -17.18 12.92
CA ASP A 34 3.23 -17.54 14.29
C ASP A 34 3.42 -16.35 15.21
N TYR A 35 3.29 -16.58 16.52
CA TYR A 35 3.37 -15.54 17.55
C TYR A 35 4.68 -14.71 17.47
N LYS A 36 5.83 -15.32 17.20
CA LYS A 36 7.13 -14.62 17.20
C LYS A 36 7.26 -13.71 15.98
N SER A 37 6.86 -14.19 14.81
CA SER A 37 6.85 -13.45 13.55
C SER A 37 5.88 -12.27 13.65
N MET A 38 4.66 -12.50 14.14
CA MET A 38 3.68 -11.46 14.36
C MET A 38 4.13 -10.42 15.38
N ARG A 39 4.73 -10.85 16.50
CA ARG A 39 5.22 -9.94 17.54
C ARG A 39 6.35 -9.04 17.03
N ARG A 40 7.25 -9.58 16.20
CA ARG A 40 8.34 -8.81 15.57
C ARG A 40 7.79 -7.74 14.63
N TYR A 41 6.89 -8.13 13.74
CA TYR A 41 6.22 -7.23 12.80
C TYR A 41 5.42 -6.13 13.52
N LEU A 42 4.55 -6.50 14.44
CA LEU A 42 3.73 -5.55 15.20
C LEU A 42 4.58 -4.60 16.07
N LYS A 43 5.71 -5.08 16.61
CA LYS A 43 6.64 -4.23 17.34
C LYS A 43 7.20 -3.14 16.43
N GLU A 44 7.72 -3.49 15.26
CA GLU A 44 8.28 -2.54 14.30
C GLU A 44 7.24 -1.51 13.87
N PHE A 45 6.04 -1.98 13.49
CA PHE A 45 4.92 -1.14 13.06
C PHE A 45 4.44 -0.17 14.14
N LEU A 46 4.19 -0.67 15.35
CA LEU A 46 3.61 0.12 16.43
C LEU A 46 4.64 0.99 17.20
N MET A 47 5.92 0.82 16.97
CA MET A 47 6.97 1.71 17.45
C MET A 47 7.22 2.90 16.53
N ASP A 48 6.65 2.90 15.32
CA ASP A 48 6.81 4.01 14.39
C ASP A 48 6.00 5.22 14.87
N ARG A 49 6.68 6.34 15.02
CA ARG A 49 6.08 7.59 15.47
C ARG A 49 5.18 8.26 14.42
N ARG A 50 5.29 7.86 13.16
CA ARG A 50 4.35 8.26 12.11
C ARG A 50 3.02 7.51 12.19
N VAL A 51 3.04 6.32 12.81
CA VAL A 51 1.83 5.49 13.01
C VAL A 51 1.19 5.78 14.35
N ILE A 52 1.99 5.87 15.42
CA ILE A 52 1.53 6.19 16.77
C ILE A 52 2.28 7.43 17.26
N GLU A 53 1.59 8.56 17.24
CA GLU A 53 2.17 9.85 17.64
C GLU A 53 2.20 10.09 19.15
N TRP A 54 1.71 9.13 19.93
CA TRP A 54 1.74 9.24 21.39
C TRP A 54 3.18 9.30 21.90
N SER A 55 3.38 10.01 23.03
CA SER A 55 4.68 10.04 23.69
C SER A 55 5.16 8.62 24.01
N PRO A 56 6.42 8.26 23.67
CA PRO A 56 7.00 6.95 23.99
C PRO A 56 6.90 6.59 25.48
N PHE A 57 6.97 7.59 26.35
CA PHE A 57 6.87 7.39 27.81
C PHE A 57 5.54 6.75 28.23
N TYR A 58 4.42 7.10 27.57
CA TYR A 58 3.11 6.50 27.85
C TYR A 58 2.86 5.28 26.95
N TRP A 59 3.30 5.33 25.71
CA TRP A 59 3.00 4.28 24.74
C TRP A 59 3.77 2.99 24.97
N TYR A 60 5.07 3.05 25.23
CA TYR A 60 5.90 1.84 25.34
C TYR A 60 5.50 0.90 26.50
N PRO A 61 5.13 1.35 27.70
CA PRO A 61 4.59 0.47 28.71
C PRO A 61 3.33 -0.29 28.25
N ILE A 62 2.41 0.38 27.54
CA ILE A 62 1.21 -0.23 26.98
C ILE A 62 1.58 -1.22 25.86
N LEU A 63 2.44 -0.80 24.96
CA LEU A 63 2.88 -1.62 23.83
C LEU A 63 3.54 -2.93 24.32
N PHE A 64 4.54 -2.84 25.18
CA PHE A 64 5.31 -4.01 25.61
C PHE A 64 4.58 -4.84 26.68
N GLY A 65 3.82 -4.19 27.57
CA GLY A 65 3.11 -4.86 28.66
C GLY A 65 1.79 -5.52 28.24
N ILE A 66 1.09 -4.96 27.26
CA ILE A 66 -0.25 -5.41 26.89
C ILE A 66 -0.34 -5.81 25.42
N VAL A 67 -0.04 -4.87 24.51
CA VAL A 67 -0.36 -5.03 23.08
C VAL A 67 0.43 -6.18 22.48
N LEU A 68 1.75 -6.19 22.63
CA LEU A 68 2.64 -7.22 22.07
C LEU A 68 2.55 -8.59 22.77
N ASN A 69 1.79 -8.68 23.86
CA ASN A 69 1.53 -9.98 24.51
C ASN A 69 0.18 -10.59 24.08
N LYS A 70 -0.79 -9.76 23.70
CA LYS A 70 -2.15 -10.23 23.36
C LYS A 70 -2.44 -10.21 21.85
N ARG A 71 -2.07 -9.12 21.17
CA ARG A 71 -2.40 -8.93 19.75
C ARG A 71 -1.74 -9.93 18.78
N PRO A 72 -0.47 -10.36 18.96
CA PRO A 72 0.18 -11.23 17.99
C PRO A 72 -0.61 -12.52 17.71
N GLN A 73 -1.19 -13.13 18.73
CA GLN A 73 -1.96 -14.36 18.55
C GLN A 73 -3.29 -14.10 17.81
N LYS A 74 -3.99 -12.99 18.13
CA LYS A 74 -5.25 -12.65 17.45
C LYS A 74 -5.00 -12.32 15.97
N VAL A 75 -4.02 -11.45 15.71
CA VAL A 75 -3.69 -11.00 14.33
C VAL A 75 -3.10 -12.15 13.52
N GLY A 76 -2.30 -13.04 14.13
CA GLY A 76 -1.79 -14.23 13.46
C GLY A 76 -2.90 -15.14 12.95
N LYS A 77 -3.97 -15.36 13.73
CA LYS A 77 -5.15 -16.12 13.29
C LYS A 77 -5.87 -15.46 12.11
N ALA A 78 -6.01 -14.12 12.13
CA ALA A 78 -6.59 -13.39 11.00
C ALA A 78 -5.74 -13.56 9.73
N TYR A 79 -4.40 -13.46 9.83
CA TYR A 79 -3.50 -13.75 8.71
C TYR A 79 -3.61 -15.20 8.20
N GLU A 80 -3.80 -16.20 9.08
CA GLU A 80 -3.98 -17.60 8.69
C GLU A 80 -5.16 -17.80 7.74
N THR A 81 -6.24 -17.04 7.89
CA THR A 81 -7.44 -17.15 7.03
C THR A 81 -7.20 -16.68 5.61
N ILE A 82 -6.27 -15.76 5.41
CA ILE A 82 -5.96 -15.12 4.13
C ILE A 82 -4.52 -15.40 3.66
N TRP A 83 -3.83 -16.40 4.25
CA TRP A 83 -2.44 -16.71 3.92
C TRP A 83 -2.35 -17.44 2.58
N ASN A 84 -1.43 -17.01 1.71
CA ASN A 84 -1.12 -17.74 0.50
C ASN A 84 -0.36 -19.04 0.87
N LYS A 85 -1.08 -20.14 0.91
CA LYS A 85 -0.55 -21.44 1.36
C LYS A 85 0.43 -22.08 0.37
N GLU A 86 0.37 -21.69 -0.90
CA GLU A 86 1.27 -22.22 -1.93
C GLU A 86 2.67 -21.64 -1.80
N LEU A 87 2.76 -20.36 -1.49
CA LEU A 87 4.02 -19.63 -1.35
C LEU A 87 4.44 -19.41 0.10
N ASP A 88 3.61 -19.84 1.05
CA ASP A 88 3.80 -19.64 2.49
C ASP A 88 4.10 -18.19 2.86
N GLU A 89 3.31 -17.25 2.30
CA GLU A 89 3.47 -15.83 2.54
C GLU A 89 2.12 -15.08 2.44
N SER A 90 2.10 -13.80 2.81
CA SER A 90 0.93 -12.95 2.64
C SER A 90 0.70 -12.57 1.17
N TYR A 91 -0.55 -12.36 0.77
CA TYR A 91 -0.87 -11.84 -0.56
C TYR A 91 -0.21 -10.48 -0.86
N LEU A 92 -0.05 -9.62 0.13
CA LEU A 92 0.67 -8.36 -0.04
C LEU A 92 2.11 -8.58 -0.54
N ARG A 93 2.82 -9.57 0.00
CA ARG A 93 4.17 -9.95 -0.44
C ARG A 93 4.15 -10.54 -1.84
N THR A 94 3.23 -11.47 -2.09
CA THR A 94 3.04 -12.11 -3.39
C THR A 94 2.83 -11.08 -4.49
N TYR A 95 1.88 -10.17 -4.30
CA TYR A 95 1.57 -9.15 -5.31
C TYR A 95 2.70 -8.13 -5.47
N THR A 96 3.34 -7.68 -4.38
CA THR A 96 4.45 -6.73 -4.50
C THR A 96 5.62 -7.30 -5.29
N ARG A 97 5.95 -8.58 -5.10
CA ARG A 97 6.95 -9.30 -5.90
C ARG A 97 6.53 -9.42 -7.35
N SER A 98 5.31 -9.88 -7.63
CA SER A 98 4.78 -10.00 -8.99
C SER A 98 4.73 -8.67 -9.72
N GLN A 99 4.30 -7.60 -9.06
CA GLN A 99 4.36 -6.23 -9.60
C GLN A 99 5.78 -5.83 -9.99
N THR A 100 6.77 -6.18 -9.18
CA THR A 100 8.18 -5.88 -9.47
C THR A 100 8.67 -6.62 -10.71
N GLU A 101 8.38 -7.90 -10.82
CA GLU A 101 8.75 -8.75 -11.95
C GLU A 101 8.10 -8.26 -13.25
N LYS A 102 6.79 -8.02 -13.22
CA LYS A 102 6.04 -7.49 -14.38
C LYS A 102 6.50 -6.09 -14.78
N LEU A 103 6.82 -5.21 -13.81
CA LEU A 103 7.33 -3.88 -14.11
C LEU A 103 8.73 -3.94 -14.73
N ALA A 104 9.61 -4.82 -14.26
CA ALA A 104 10.93 -5.03 -14.86
C ALA A 104 10.80 -5.50 -16.32
N GLU A 105 9.84 -6.38 -16.59
CA GLU A 105 9.52 -6.84 -17.94
C GLU A 105 9.03 -5.71 -18.85
N ARG A 106 8.13 -4.85 -18.35
CA ARG A 106 7.60 -3.70 -19.10
C ARG A 106 8.62 -2.60 -19.37
N LEU A 107 9.72 -2.57 -18.58
CA LEU A 107 10.82 -1.61 -18.73
C LEU A 107 12.03 -2.18 -19.48
N ARG A 108 11.88 -3.29 -20.22
CA ARG A 108 12.98 -3.92 -21.01
C ARG A 108 13.61 -3.02 -22.07
N ASP A 109 12.89 -2.01 -22.53
CA ASP A 109 13.38 -0.96 -23.40
C ASP A 109 14.45 -0.07 -22.75
N HIS A 110 14.59 -0.14 -21.42
CA HIS A 110 15.60 0.55 -20.62
C HIS A 110 16.47 -0.44 -19.82
N PRO A 111 17.45 -1.11 -20.44
CA PRO A 111 18.20 -2.21 -19.83
C PRO A 111 19.05 -1.80 -18.63
N ASP A 112 19.32 -0.51 -18.47
CA ASP A 112 20.02 0.04 -17.31
C ASP A 112 19.11 0.30 -16.10
N VAL A 113 17.79 0.13 -16.24
CA VAL A 113 16.84 0.22 -15.14
C VAL A 113 16.75 -1.12 -14.41
N VAL A 114 16.95 -1.08 -13.11
CA VAL A 114 16.83 -2.24 -12.21
C VAL A 114 15.64 -2.03 -11.31
N VAL A 115 14.64 -2.89 -11.41
CA VAL A 115 13.47 -2.87 -10.52
C VAL A 115 13.71 -3.81 -9.35
N ASP A 116 13.40 -3.35 -8.15
CA ASP A 116 13.45 -4.14 -6.91
C ASP A 116 12.30 -3.71 -6.00
N TRP A 117 12.07 -4.46 -4.93
CA TRP A 117 11.00 -4.16 -3.99
C TRP A 117 11.45 -4.31 -2.54
N GLY A 118 10.76 -3.61 -1.65
CA GLY A 118 10.99 -3.68 -0.22
C GLY A 118 9.72 -3.45 0.57
N MET A 119 9.82 -3.72 1.86
CA MET A 119 8.75 -3.51 2.82
C MET A 119 9.12 -2.41 3.80
N ARG A 120 8.14 -1.57 4.15
CA ARG A 120 8.35 -0.57 5.19
C ARG A 120 8.53 -1.24 6.56
N TYR A 121 7.76 -2.30 6.82
CA TYR A 121 7.85 -3.12 8.02
C TYR A 121 8.04 -4.60 7.65
N GLY A 122 8.99 -5.25 8.29
CA GLY A 122 9.37 -6.63 7.97
C GLY A 122 10.38 -6.73 6.82
N ASN A 123 10.31 -7.82 6.06
CA ASN A 123 11.33 -8.19 5.08
C ASN A 123 10.79 -8.32 3.65
N PRO A 124 11.62 -8.01 2.62
CA PRO A 124 12.95 -7.40 2.70
C PRO A 124 12.88 -5.91 3.07
N SER A 125 13.80 -5.43 3.88
CA SER A 125 13.76 -4.05 4.37
C SER A 125 14.20 -3.03 3.31
N ILE A 126 13.70 -1.79 3.41
CA ILE A 126 14.10 -0.67 2.53
C ILE A 126 15.62 -0.48 2.54
N ALA A 127 16.25 -0.51 3.72
CA ALA A 127 17.70 -0.32 3.83
C ALA A 127 18.49 -1.41 3.11
N GLU A 128 18.08 -2.67 3.24
CA GLU A 128 18.70 -3.80 2.54
C GLU A 128 18.60 -3.63 1.02
N ARG A 129 17.42 -3.25 0.51
CA ARG A 129 17.18 -3.11 -0.94
C ARG A 129 17.89 -1.90 -1.53
N LEU A 130 17.98 -0.77 -0.82
CA LEU A 130 18.77 0.38 -1.25
C LEU A 130 20.25 0.03 -1.38
N ASN A 131 20.80 -0.72 -0.42
CA ASN A 131 22.19 -1.22 -0.52
C ASN A 131 22.35 -2.18 -1.69
N ALA A 132 21.43 -3.13 -1.87
CA ALA A 132 21.49 -4.08 -3.00
C ALA A 132 21.43 -3.38 -4.37
N LEU A 133 20.59 -2.35 -4.53
CA LEU A 133 20.55 -1.54 -5.75
C LEU A 133 21.86 -0.79 -5.98
N LYS A 134 22.43 -0.19 -4.93
CA LYS A 134 23.74 0.45 -4.99
C LYS A 134 24.82 -0.53 -5.40
N ASP A 135 24.86 -1.74 -4.85
CA ASP A 135 25.82 -2.78 -5.19
C ASP A 135 25.69 -3.28 -6.64
N LYS A 136 24.49 -3.16 -7.22
CA LYS A 136 24.23 -3.37 -8.65
C LYS A 136 24.66 -2.20 -9.52
N GLY A 137 25.19 -1.10 -8.97
CA GLY A 137 25.67 0.09 -9.68
C GLY A 137 24.61 1.15 -9.93
N CYS A 138 23.52 1.16 -9.19
CA CYS A 138 22.49 2.21 -9.29
C CYS A 138 22.99 3.49 -8.61
N GLU A 139 23.25 4.52 -9.41
CA GLU A 139 23.66 5.86 -8.96
C GLU A 139 22.47 6.77 -8.70
N ARG A 140 21.32 6.42 -9.25
CA ARG A 140 20.03 7.12 -9.14
C ARG A 140 18.99 6.09 -8.77
N ILE A 141 18.16 6.39 -7.77
CA ILE A 141 17.11 5.48 -7.31
C ILE A 141 15.79 6.25 -7.23
N LEU A 142 14.77 5.71 -7.90
CA LEU A 142 13.39 6.13 -7.76
C LEU A 142 12.77 5.28 -6.65
N LEU A 143 12.42 5.92 -5.53
CA LEU A 143 11.66 5.32 -4.43
C LEU A 143 10.17 5.47 -4.73
N PHE A 144 9.46 4.36 -4.82
CA PHE A 144 8.04 4.34 -5.13
C PHE A 144 7.21 3.75 -3.99
N PRO A 145 6.71 4.57 -3.06
CA PRO A 145 5.72 4.13 -2.09
C PRO A 145 4.42 3.74 -2.80
N LEU A 146 3.97 2.49 -2.61
CA LEU A 146 2.78 1.96 -3.28
C LEU A 146 1.48 2.39 -2.57
N TYR A 147 1.36 3.71 -2.32
CA TYR A 147 0.17 4.31 -1.73
C TYR A 147 -0.31 5.45 -2.63
N PRO A 148 -1.51 5.33 -3.21
CA PRO A 148 -2.02 6.38 -4.11
C PRO A 148 -2.26 7.71 -3.39
N GLN A 149 -2.79 7.65 -2.16
CA GLN A 149 -3.00 8.80 -1.29
C GLN A 149 -1.84 8.92 -0.30
N TYR A 150 -1.39 10.15 -0.05
CA TYR A 150 -0.39 10.42 0.96
C TYR A 150 -0.99 10.35 2.35
N ALA A 151 -0.29 9.70 3.27
CA ALA A 151 -0.45 9.89 4.71
C ALA A 151 0.94 9.89 5.37
N ALA A 152 1.06 10.57 6.52
CA ALA A 152 2.31 10.53 7.28
C ALA A 152 2.65 9.10 7.71
N ALA A 153 1.64 8.31 8.07
CA ALA A 153 1.76 6.91 8.47
C ALA A 153 2.09 5.92 7.31
N THR A 154 2.11 6.39 6.05
CA THR A 154 2.43 5.57 4.88
C THR A 154 3.60 6.14 4.09
N THR A 155 3.36 7.15 3.25
CA THR A 155 4.37 7.71 2.35
C THR A 155 5.53 8.35 3.13
N ALA A 156 5.25 9.13 4.18
CA ALA A 156 6.33 9.79 4.91
C ALA A 156 7.20 8.80 5.68
N THR A 157 6.62 7.76 6.28
CA THR A 157 7.43 6.77 7.00
C THR A 157 8.32 5.94 6.06
N VAL A 158 7.89 5.67 4.81
CA VAL A 158 8.74 5.06 3.77
C VAL A 158 9.92 5.98 3.45
N ASN A 159 9.65 7.28 3.24
CA ASN A 159 10.68 8.27 2.96
C ASN A 159 11.67 8.40 4.13
N ASP A 160 11.19 8.47 5.37
CA ASP A 160 12.04 8.54 6.57
C ASP A 160 13.02 7.36 6.62
N LYS A 161 12.55 6.13 6.36
CA LYS A 161 13.40 4.93 6.36
C LYS A 161 14.43 4.92 5.23
N ALA A 162 14.05 5.39 4.05
CA ALA A 162 14.99 5.54 2.95
C ALA A 162 16.06 6.59 3.26
N PHE A 163 15.66 7.74 3.83
CA PHE A 163 16.61 8.79 4.24
C PHE A 163 17.54 8.32 5.36
N ASP A 164 17.05 7.56 6.33
CA ASP A 164 17.88 6.97 7.38
C ASP A 164 18.92 5.99 6.80
N ALA A 165 18.52 5.17 5.83
CA ALA A 165 19.45 4.28 5.14
C ALA A 165 20.51 5.07 4.35
N LEU A 166 20.12 6.14 3.65
CA LEU A 166 21.07 6.99 2.92
C LEU A 166 22.05 7.69 3.84
N LYS A 167 21.61 8.23 5.00
CA LYS A 167 22.49 8.85 5.99
C LYS A 167 23.60 7.92 6.47
N ALA A 168 23.34 6.61 6.53
CA ALA A 168 24.31 5.61 6.93
C ALA A 168 25.34 5.27 5.83
N MET A 169 25.10 5.66 4.57
CA MET A 169 25.97 5.35 3.44
C MET A 169 27.10 6.36 3.32
N ARG A 170 28.34 5.89 3.07
CA ARG A 170 29.46 6.76 2.72
C ARG A 170 29.26 7.46 1.39
N TRP A 171 28.76 6.73 0.37
CA TRP A 171 28.36 7.24 -0.92
C TRP A 171 26.87 7.00 -1.09
N GLN A 172 26.13 8.06 -1.36
CA GLN A 172 24.70 8.05 -1.49
C GLN A 172 24.31 8.15 -2.97
N PRO A 173 23.48 7.25 -3.50
CA PRO A 173 22.85 7.46 -4.79
C PRO A 173 21.90 8.67 -4.73
N ALA A 174 21.70 9.33 -5.87
CA ALA A 174 20.64 10.34 -5.97
C ALA A 174 19.27 9.69 -5.77
N LEU A 175 18.44 10.22 -4.89
CA LEU A 175 17.11 9.71 -4.62
C LEU A 175 16.04 10.66 -5.14
N ARG A 176 15.05 10.11 -5.83
CA ARG A 176 13.78 10.75 -6.17
C ARG A 176 12.64 9.92 -5.58
N THR A 177 11.60 10.56 -5.07
CA THR A 177 10.42 9.88 -4.55
C THR A 177 9.23 10.12 -5.47
N VAL A 178 8.44 9.07 -5.73
CA VAL A 178 7.19 9.21 -6.49
C VAL A 178 6.17 9.97 -5.65
N PRO A 179 5.60 11.08 -6.17
CA PRO A 179 4.56 11.83 -5.47
C PRO A 179 3.24 11.03 -5.39
N PRO A 180 2.28 11.42 -4.54
CA PRO A 180 0.94 10.85 -4.53
C PRO A 180 0.30 10.87 -5.92
N TYR A 181 -0.36 9.78 -6.30
CA TYR A 181 -0.96 9.62 -7.63
C TYR A 181 -2.47 9.34 -7.59
N HIS A 182 -3.10 9.72 -6.49
CA HIS A 182 -4.52 9.54 -6.16
C HIS A 182 -5.50 10.16 -7.17
N ASP A 183 -5.05 11.13 -7.96
CA ASP A 183 -5.83 11.87 -8.96
C ASP A 183 -5.30 11.70 -10.40
N GLN A 184 -4.33 10.82 -10.59
CA GLN A 184 -3.79 10.59 -11.93
C GLN A 184 -4.81 9.86 -12.81
N PRO A 185 -5.00 10.31 -14.07
CA PRO A 185 -5.99 9.70 -14.96
C PRO A 185 -5.84 8.19 -15.10
N ALA A 186 -4.60 7.69 -15.27
CA ALA A 186 -4.35 6.25 -15.38
C ALA A 186 -4.85 5.46 -14.15
N TYR A 187 -4.70 6.04 -12.95
CA TYR A 187 -5.17 5.40 -11.72
C TYR A 187 -6.70 5.39 -11.61
N VAL A 188 -7.33 6.52 -11.91
CA VAL A 188 -8.79 6.65 -11.88
C VAL A 188 -9.43 5.73 -12.94
N ASP A 189 -8.84 5.68 -14.15
CA ASP A 189 -9.29 4.81 -15.23
C ASP A 189 -9.16 3.33 -14.87
N ALA A 190 -8.03 2.93 -14.29
CA ALA A 190 -7.82 1.54 -13.84
C ALA A 190 -8.85 1.14 -12.77
N LEU A 191 -9.13 2.00 -11.80
CA LEU A 191 -10.17 1.74 -10.78
C LEU A 191 -11.56 1.66 -11.40
N ALA A 192 -11.93 2.59 -12.27
CA ALA A 192 -13.23 2.58 -12.93
C ALA A 192 -13.44 1.32 -13.78
N ASN A 193 -12.40 0.92 -14.52
CA ASN A 193 -12.43 -0.32 -15.31
C ASN A 193 -12.50 -1.57 -14.40
N SER A 194 -11.77 -1.59 -13.28
CA SER A 194 -11.85 -2.69 -12.30
C SER A 194 -13.27 -2.82 -11.75
N ILE A 195 -13.89 -1.71 -11.36
CA ILE A 195 -15.28 -1.68 -10.89
C ILE A 195 -16.23 -2.24 -11.96
N THR A 196 -16.23 -1.66 -13.15
CA THR A 196 -17.17 -2.04 -14.22
C THR A 196 -16.99 -3.48 -14.66
N SER A 197 -15.73 -3.94 -14.80
CA SER A 197 -15.44 -5.32 -15.18
C SER A 197 -15.87 -6.31 -14.10
N HIS A 198 -15.64 -6.00 -12.82
CA HIS A 198 -16.07 -6.88 -11.74
C HIS A 198 -17.60 -6.93 -11.63
N LEU A 199 -18.27 -5.80 -11.70
CA LEU A 199 -19.74 -5.76 -11.65
C LEU A 199 -20.37 -6.50 -12.82
N ALA A 200 -19.77 -6.51 -14.01
CA ALA A 200 -20.23 -7.27 -15.16
C ALA A 200 -20.15 -8.79 -14.96
N THR A 201 -19.39 -9.29 -14.01
CA THR A 201 -19.34 -10.73 -13.66
C THR A 201 -20.48 -11.16 -12.74
N LEU A 202 -21.18 -10.21 -12.11
CA LEU A 202 -22.26 -10.49 -11.19
C LEU A 202 -23.59 -10.71 -11.94
N ASP A 203 -24.46 -11.57 -11.41
CA ASP A 203 -25.84 -11.77 -11.88
C ASP A 203 -26.83 -10.77 -11.25
N TRP A 204 -26.31 -9.73 -10.59
CA TRP A 204 -27.05 -8.69 -9.90
C TRP A 204 -26.30 -7.37 -9.90
N GLU A 205 -27.02 -6.27 -9.74
CA GLU A 205 -26.45 -4.94 -9.62
C GLU A 205 -26.43 -4.47 -8.16
N PRO A 206 -25.33 -3.89 -7.65
CA PRO A 206 -25.32 -3.27 -6.34
C PRO A 206 -26.18 -2.01 -6.32
N GLU A 207 -26.95 -1.82 -5.26
CA GLU A 207 -27.68 -0.59 -5.00
C GLU A 207 -26.72 0.53 -4.62
N VAL A 208 -25.71 0.18 -3.83
CA VAL A 208 -24.65 1.09 -3.37
C VAL A 208 -23.29 0.45 -3.61
N VAL A 209 -22.34 1.25 -4.07
CA VAL A 209 -20.91 0.91 -4.11
C VAL A 209 -20.19 1.73 -3.05
N ILE A 210 -19.32 1.11 -2.27
CA ILE A 210 -18.57 1.75 -1.18
C ILE A 210 -17.09 1.79 -1.54
N THR A 211 -16.48 2.97 -1.47
CA THR A 211 -15.02 3.11 -1.44
C THR A 211 -14.58 3.15 0.02
N SER A 212 -13.98 2.05 0.51
CA SER A 212 -13.47 1.95 1.86
C SER A 212 -11.97 2.24 1.88
N PHE A 213 -11.57 3.32 2.54
CA PHE A 213 -10.18 3.69 2.76
C PHE A 213 -9.77 3.31 4.19
N HIS A 214 -8.48 3.04 4.41
CA HIS A 214 -8.00 2.91 5.79
C HIS A 214 -8.19 4.24 6.53
N GLY A 215 -8.77 4.22 7.72
CA GLY A 215 -8.93 5.41 8.54
C GLY A 215 -7.59 5.92 9.09
N ILE A 216 -7.57 7.19 9.45
CA ILE A 216 -6.53 7.77 10.32
C ILE A 216 -7.22 8.56 11.44
N PRO A 217 -6.57 8.79 12.58
CA PRO A 217 -7.09 9.66 13.62
C PRO A 217 -7.46 11.05 13.07
N GLN A 218 -8.60 11.59 13.52
CA GLN A 218 -9.02 12.95 13.15
C GLN A 218 -7.94 13.98 13.47
N SER A 219 -7.23 13.78 14.58
CA SER A 219 -6.13 14.66 15.01
C SER A 219 -4.97 14.75 13.99
N TYR A 220 -4.75 13.73 13.11
CA TYR A 220 -3.72 13.79 12.08
C TYR A 220 -4.16 14.69 10.93
N PHE A 221 -5.43 14.60 10.53
CA PHE A 221 -6.02 15.54 9.56
C PHE A 221 -5.96 16.98 10.10
N ASP A 222 -6.29 17.20 11.36
CA ASP A 222 -6.26 18.52 12.00
C ASP A 222 -4.84 19.13 12.06
N LYS A 223 -3.80 18.27 12.05
CA LYS A 223 -2.39 18.69 11.92
C LYS A 223 -1.93 18.93 10.48
N GLY A 224 -2.82 18.77 9.51
CA GLY A 224 -2.56 19.08 8.10
C GLY A 224 -2.19 17.88 7.23
N ASP A 225 -2.44 16.63 7.69
CA ASP A 225 -2.30 15.46 6.81
C ASP A 225 -3.33 15.53 5.68
N PRO A 226 -2.92 15.50 4.38
CA PRO A 226 -3.83 15.69 3.25
C PRO A 226 -4.67 14.45 2.92
N TYR A 227 -4.49 13.34 3.62
CA TYR A 227 -5.04 12.03 3.29
C TYR A 227 -6.54 12.06 3.02
N TYR A 228 -7.33 12.65 3.94
CA TYR A 228 -8.78 12.76 3.78
C TYR A 228 -9.18 13.45 2.48
N CYS A 229 -8.55 14.59 2.18
CA CYS A 229 -8.84 15.35 0.96
C CYS A 229 -8.49 14.55 -0.30
N GLN A 230 -7.41 13.77 -0.26
CA GLN A 230 -6.99 12.94 -1.39
C GLN A 230 -7.92 11.74 -1.58
N CYS A 231 -8.40 11.09 -0.51
CA CYS A 231 -9.43 10.06 -0.58
C CYS A 231 -10.72 10.59 -1.21
N GLN A 232 -11.20 11.74 -0.74
CA GLN A 232 -12.40 12.39 -1.29
C GLN A 232 -12.21 12.77 -2.77
N LYS A 233 -11.03 13.23 -3.16
CA LYS A 233 -10.72 13.56 -4.56
C LYS A 233 -10.75 12.31 -5.45
N THR A 234 -10.14 11.21 -5.01
CA THR A 234 -10.20 9.93 -5.74
C THR A 234 -11.65 9.50 -5.96
N ALA A 235 -12.47 9.50 -4.90
CA ALA A 235 -13.87 9.09 -5.00
C ALA A 235 -14.69 10.01 -5.92
N ARG A 236 -14.47 11.33 -5.86
CA ARG A 236 -15.14 12.27 -6.75
C ARG A 236 -14.78 12.00 -8.21
N LEU A 237 -13.49 11.84 -8.52
CA LEU A 237 -13.05 11.53 -9.88
C LEU A 237 -13.60 10.19 -10.39
N LEU A 238 -13.75 9.19 -9.51
CA LEU A 238 -14.42 7.94 -9.85
C LEU A 238 -15.90 8.14 -10.15
N ARG A 239 -16.62 8.94 -9.35
CA ARG A 239 -18.03 9.30 -9.64
C ARG A 239 -18.16 9.97 -10.99
N ASP A 240 -17.33 10.99 -11.25
CA ASP A 240 -17.31 11.70 -12.52
C ASP A 240 -17.07 10.74 -13.70
N LYS A 241 -16.11 9.82 -13.56
CA LYS A 241 -15.76 8.83 -14.58
C LYS A 241 -16.85 7.80 -14.84
N LEU A 242 -17.55 7.36 -13.79
CA LEU A 242 -18.60 6.34 -13.87
C LEU A 242 -19.99 6.92 -14.14
N GLY A 243 -20.14 8.24 -14.08
CA GLY A 243 -21.44 8.91 -14.19
C GLY A 243 -22.35 8.65 -12.97
N TRP A 244 -21.75 8.45 -11.79
CA TRP A 244 -22.45 8.15 -10.54
C TRP A 244 -22.42 9.36 -9.60
N ASP A 245 -23.41 9.43 -8.74
CA ASP A 245 -23.47 10.41 -7.66
C ASP A 245 -22.95 9.82 -6.33
N ASP A 246 -23.03 10.62 -5.28
CA ASP A 246 -22.56 10.23 -3.93
C ASP A 246 -23.52 9.26 -3.22
N SER A 247 -24.75 9.11 -3.68
CA SER A 247 -25.67 8.07 -3.20
C SER A 247 -25.32 6.70 -3.78
N LYS A 248 -24.81 6.65 -5.01
CA LYS A 248 -24.40 5.42 -5.67
C LYS A 248 -22.99 4.99 -5.26
N LEU A 249 -22.04 5.93 -5.12
CA LEU A 249 -20.67 5.63 -4.69
C LEU A 249 -20.33 6.43 -3.42
N MET A 250 -20.34 5.74 -2.30
CA MET A 250 -20.11 6.30 -0.98
C MET A 250 -18.63 6.20 -0.55
N VAL A 251 -18.15 7.18 0.24
CA VAL A 251 -16.82 7.14 0.85
C VAL A 251 -16.94 6.74 2.30
N THR A 252 -16.12 5.78 2.73
CA THR A 252 -16.03 5.34 4.12
C THR A 252 -14.59 5.08 4.55
N PHE A 253 -14.37 4.95 5.86
CA PHE A 253 -13.06 4.70 6.46
C PHE A 253 -13.13 3.50 7.41
N GLN A 254 -12.19 2.56 7.27
CA GLN A 254 -12.10 1.30 8.03
C GLN A 254 -10.96 1.28 9.05
N SER A 255 -10.83 0.19 9.80
CA SER A 255 -9.64 -0.18 10.61
C SER A 255 -9.37 0.73 11.81
N ARG A 256 -10.40 1.37 12.35
CA ARG A 256 -10.21 2.21 13.54
C ARG A 256 -9.85 1.40 14.78
N PHE A 257 -9.00 1.95 15.63
CA PHE A 257 -8.66 1.37 16.92
C PHE A 257 -8.37 2.43 17.99
N GLY A 258 -8.46 2.01 19.26
CA GLY A 258 -8.22 2.90 20.39
C GLY A 258 -9.37 3.87 20.68
N PRO A 259 -9.19 4.80 21.63
CA PRO A 259 -10.25 5.69 22.09
C PRO A 259 -10.38 7.00 21.29
N GLU A 260 -9.45 7.30 20.40
CA GLU A 260 -9.45 8.55 19.62
C GLU A 260 -10.56 8.55 18.57
N GLU A 261 -10.98 9.73 18.18
CA GLU A 261 -11.85 9.91 17.01
C GLU A 261 -11.07 9.71 15.71
N TRP A 262 -11.64 8.95 14.79
CA TRP A 262 -11.07 8.67 13.47
C TRP A 262 -11.92 9.30 12.36
N LEU A 263 -11.37 9.40 11.17
CA LEU A 263 -12.09 9.89 9.99
C LEU A 263 -13.40 9.12 9.80
N LYS A 264 -14.45 9.84 9.44
CA LYS A 264 -15.82 9.34 9.24
C LYS A 264 -16.26 9.52 7.78
N PRO A 265 -17.32 8.77 7.34
CA PRO A 265 -18.08 7.74 8.06
C PRO A 265 -17.29 6.43 8.20
N TYR A 266 -17.59 5.66 9.24
CA TYR A 266 -16.93 4.36 9.48
C TYR A 266 -17.55 3.27 8.59
N THR A 267 -16.73 2.43 7.97
CA THR A 267 -17.19 1.37 7.06
C THR A 267 -18.10 0.38 7.77
N ASP A 268 -17.69 -0.16 8.92
CA ASP A 268 -18.48 -1.10 9.74
C ASP A 268 -19.88 -0.56 10.03
N LYS A 269 -19.98 0.70 10.46
CA LYS A 269 -21.28 1.33 10.80
C LYS A 269 -22.10 1.67 9.57
N THR A 270 -21.46 1.98 8.45
CA THR A 270 -22.17 2.29 7.21
C THR A 270 -22.79 1.02 6.63
N VAL A 271 -22.07 -0.10 6.62
CA VAL A 271 -22.56 -1.40 6.13
C VAL A 271 -23.74 -1.89 6.96
N GLU A 272 -23.61 -1.84 8.31
CA GLU A 272 -24.71 -2.15 9.25
C GLU A 272 -25.97 -1.32 8.91
N LYS A 273 -25.78 0.01 8.87
CA LYS A 273 -26.89 0.93 8.65
C LYS A 273 -27.58 0.73 7.30
N LEU A 274 -26.82 0.55 6.22
CA LEU A 274 -27.39 0.31 4.89
C LEU A 274 -28.28 -0.94 4.88
N ALA A 275 -27.84 -2.04 5.48
CA ALA A 275 -28.61 -3.26 5.59
C ALA A 275 -29.90 -3.05 6.44
N GLN A 276 -29.81 -2.35 7.58
CA GLN A 276 -30.97 -2.02 8.43
C GLN A 276 -31.94 -1.06 7.73
N ASP A 277 -31.45 -0.14 6.91
CA ASP A 277 -32.29 0.77 6.10
C ASP A 277 -32.93 0.07 4.89
N GLY A 278 -32.67 -1.23 4.69
CA GLY A 278 -33.31 -2.05 3.67
C GLY A 278 -32.52 -2.23 2.37
N VAL A 279 -31.29 -1.70 2.27
CA VAL A 279 -30.40 -1.96 1.14
C VAL A 279 -30.00 -3.45 1.15
N LYS A 280 -30.21 -4.13 0.02
CA LYS A 280 -30.02 -5.58 -0.10
C LYS A 280 -28.72 -5.97 -0.79
N ARG A 281 -28.15 -5.10 -1.60
CA ARG A 281 -27.01 -5.43 -2.47
C ARG A 281 -25.99 -4.32 -2.48
N ILE A 282 -24.80 -4.61 -2.03
CA ILE A 282 -23.67 -3.66 -2.03
C ILE A 282 -22.41 -4.26 -2.65
N ALA A 283 -21.57 -3.41 -3.21
CA ALA A 283 -20.20 -3.75 -3.57
C ALA A 283 -19.24 -2.83 -2.85
N VAL A 284 -18.08 -3.35 -2.46
CA VAL A 284 -17.05 -2.59 -1.72
C VAL A 284 -15.69 -2.74 -2.42
N LEU A 285 -14.98 -1.63 -2.58
CA LEU A 285 -13.59 -1.60 -3.06
C LEU A 285 -12.72 -0.76 -2.13
N ASN A 286 -11.42 -0.98 -2.21
CA ASN A 286 -10.42 -0.37 -1.33
C ASN A 286 -9.40 0.48 -2.11
N PRO A 287 -9.75 1.71 -2.59
CA PRO A 287 -8.87 2.47 -3.48
C PRO A 287 -7.58 2.97 -2.81
N GLY A 288 -7.49 2.93 -1.48
CA GLY A 288 -6.26 3.26 -0.76
C GLY A 288 -5.19 2.17 -0.81
N PHE A 289 -5.53 0.98 -1.32
CA PHE A 289 -4.68 -0.20 -1.37
C PHE A 289 -4.38 -0.59 -2.82
N VAL A 290 -3.10 -0.67 -3.17
CA VAL A 290 -2.67 -1.12 -4.50
C VAL A 290 -2.73 -2.65 -4.60
N SER A 291 -2.52 -3.34 -3.49
CA SER A 291 -2.53 -4.80 -3.40
C SER A 291 -3.40 -5.27 -2.27
N ASP A 292 -4.09 -6.40 -2.47
CA ASP A 292 -4.87 -7.04 -1.44
C ASP A 292 -4.01 -7.47 -0.25
N CYS A 293 -4.54 -7.27 0.93
CA CYS A 293 -3.88 -7.46 2.21
C CYS A 293 -4.90 -7.88 3.28
N LEU A 294 -4.48 -7.87 4.55
CA LEU A 294 -5.36 -8.23 5.67
C LEU A 294 -6.61 -7.34 5.71
N GLU A 295 -6.41 -6.04 5.52
CA GLU A 295 -7.43 -5.01 5.61
C GLU A 295 -8.48 -5.11 4.49
N THR A 296 -8.14 -5.71 3.35
CA THR A 296 -9.09 -5.86 2.24
C THR A 296 -9.76 -7.23 2.24
N LEU A 297 -9.03 -8.30 2.54
CA LEU A 297 -9.51 -9.67 2.45
C LEU A 297 -10.22 -10.14 3.73
N GLU A 298 -9.67 -9.83 4.91
CA GLU A 298 -10.26 -10.25 6.17
C GLU A 298 -11.28 -9.23 6.67
N GLU A 299 -10.91 -7.94 6.76
CA GLU A 299 -11.80 -6.94 7.31
C GLU A 299 -12.98 -6.61 6.38
N ILE A 300 -12.74 -6.45 5.06
CA ILE A 300 -13.81 -6.07 4.10
C ILE A 300 -14.50 -7.29 3.50
N ALA A 301 -13.76 -8.20 2.86
CA ALA A 301 -14.39 -9.36 2.22
C ALA A 301 -14.90 -10.39 3.24
N GLY A 302 -14.39 -10.38 4.47
CA GLY A 302 -14.83 -11.21 5.60
C GLY A 302 -15.78 -10.48 6.54
N GLU A 303 -15.24 -9.72 7.50
CA GLU A 303 -16.01 -9.13 8.61
C GLU A 303 -17.11 -8.17 8.13
N ALA A 304 -16.85 -7.28 7.16
CA ALA A 304 -17.87 -6.36 6.67
C ALA A 304 -18.99 -7.07 5.90
N ALA A 305 -18.66 -8.10 5.11
CA ALA A 305 -19.65 -8.91 4.42
C ALA A 305 -20.54 -9.68 5.43
N GLU A 306 -19.95 -10.30 6.45
CA GLU A 306 -20.69 -10.98 7.52
C GLU A 306 -21.62 -10.01 8.25
N SER A 307 -21.12 -8.83 8.60
CA SER A 307 -21.90 -7.78 9.26
C SER A 307 -23.09 -7.33 8.40
N PHE A 308 -22.88 -7.14 7.08
CA PHE A 308 -23.95 -6.78 6.16
C PHE A 308 -25.05 -7.82 6.10
N HIS A 309 -24.69 -9.09 5.95
CA HIS A 309 -25.65 -10.20 5.94
C HIS A 309 -26.40 -10.35 7.26
N HIS A 310 -25.68 -10.25 8.38
CA HIS A 310 -26.29 -10.34 9.73
C HIS A 310 -27.35 -9.27 9.97
N ASN A 311 -27.18 -8.09 9.39
CA ASN A 311 -28.11 -6.95 9.54
C ASN A 311 -29.20 -6.91 8.46
N GLY A 312 -29.32 -7.93 7.60
CA GLY A 312 -30.43 -8.08 6.64
C GLY A 312 -30.06 -7.79 5.16
N GLY A 313 -28.79 -7.59 4.85
CA GLY A 313 -28.28 -7.55 3.48
C GLY A 313 -28.27 -8.94 2.83
N GLU A 314 -28.39 -9.00 1.51
CA GLU A 314 -28.54 -10.27 0.77
C GLU A 314 -27.33 -10.59 -0.11
N LYS A 315 -26.76 -9.60 -0.76
CA LYS A 315 -25.65 -9.77 -1.71
C LYS A 315 -24.53 -8.77 -1.39
N PHE A 316 -23.34 -9.29 -1.21
CA PHE A 316 -22.13 -8.50 -0.98
C PHE A 316 -21.07 -8.89 -2.00
N ALA A 317 -20.44 -7.94 -2.67
CA ALA A 317 -19.29 -8.16 -3.53
C ALA A 317 -18.09 -7.35 -3.02
N HIS A 318 -16.94 -8.01 -2.83
CA HIS A 318 -15.67 -7.35 -2.68
C HIS A 318 -15.01 -7.24 -4.05
N ILE A 319 -14.72 -6.01 -4.48
CA ILE A 319 -13.97 -5.75 -5.70
C ILE A 319 -12.49 -5.75 -5.35
N PRO A 320 -11.70 -6.71 -5.88
CA PRO A 320 -10.28 -6.82 -5.55
C PRO A 320 -9.49 -5.53 -5.84
N CYS A 321 -8.42 -5.30 -5.09
CA CYS A 321 -7.45 -4.27 -5.42
C CYS A 321 -6.91 -4.47 -6.84
N LEU A 322 -6.24 -3.46 -7.39
CA LEU A 322 -5.66 -3.56 -8.74
C LEU A 322 -4.60 -4.66 -8.83
N ASN A 323 -3.94 -4.96 -7.71
CA ASN A 323 -2.94 -6.03 -7.61
C ASN A 323 -1.90 -5.95 -8.73
N ASP A 324 -1.61 -7.05 -9.35
CA ASP A 324 -0.69 -7.18 -10.48
C ASP A 324 -1.43 -7.38 -11.82
N SER A 325 -2.72 -6.97 -11.88
CA SER A 325 -3.52 -6.93 -13.11
C SER A 325 -2.91 -5.98 -14.14
N ASP A 326 -3.26 -6.14 -15.40
CA ASP A 326 -2.77 -5.25 -16.46
C ASP A 326 -3.05 -3.79 -16.17
N GLY A 327 -4.29 -3.45 -15.73
CA GLY A 327 -4.64 -2.09 -15.34
C GLY A 327 -3.82 -1.57 -14.15
N GLY A 328 -3.55 -2.42 -13.15
CA GLY A 328 -2.65 -2.08 -12.04
C GLY A 328 -1.23 -1.82 -12.50
N MET A 329 -0.72 -2.67 -13.40
CA MET A 329 0.62 -2.51 -13.96
C MET A 329 0.75 -1.29 -14.87
N ASP A 330 -0.29 -0.93 -15.63
CA ASP A 330 -0.33 0.30 -16.44
C ASP A 330 -0.17 1.54 -15.56
N VAL A 331 -0.81 1.55 -14.38
CA VAL A 331 -0.64 2.63 -13.40
C VAL A 331 0.80 2.72 -12.92
N LEU A 332 1.40 1.61 -12.48
CA LEU A 332 2.77 1.61 -11.96
C LEU A 332 3.78 2.01 -13.04
N GLU A 333 3.66 1.47 -14.25
CA GLU A 333 4.52 1.81 -15.38
C GLU A 333 4.41 3.29 -15.74
N ALA A 334 3.19 3.84 -15.84
CA ALA A 334 2.98 5.25 -16.17
C ALA A 334 3.64 6.18 -15.14
N GLN A 335 3.53 5.86 -13.84
CA GLN A 335 4.19 6.62 -12.78
C GLN A 335 5.71 6.53 -12.90
N VAL A 336 6.26 5.32 -13.08
CA VAL A 336 7.70 5.11 -13.17
C VAL A 336 8.28 5.82 -14.41
N ARG A 337 7.69 5.66 -15.59
CA ARG A 337 8.18 6.33 -16.81
C ARG A 337 8.13 7.86 -16.66
N ARG A 338 7.08 8.41 -16.07
CA ARG A 338 6.98 9.86 -15.79
C ARG A 338 8.10 10.33 -14.87
N GLU A 339 8.33 9.63 -13.78
CA GLU A 339 9.32 10.04 -12.77
C GLU A 339 10.77 9.75 -13.17
N LEU A 340 10.99 8.88 -14.15
CA LEU A 340 12.31 8.63 -14.72
C LEU A 340 12.69 9.63 -15.82
N MET A 341 11.78 10.51 -16.27
CA MET A 341 12.12 11.53 -17.26
C MET A 341 13.33 12.35 -16.83
N GLY A 342 14.28 12.53 -17.74
CA GLY A 342 15.57 13.17 -17.49
C GLY A 342 16.62 12.28 -16.79
N TRP A 343 16.27 11.02 -16.51
CA TRP A 343 17.21 10.00 -16.03
C TRP A 343 17.42 8.91 -17.12
N ILE A 344 16.39 8.66 -17.90
CA ILE A 344 16.39 7.78 -19.10
C ILE A 344 16.19 8.61 -20.35
#